data_76c86fb0ac08dfad5f6f607befa44ee8
#
_entry.id   76c86fb0ac08dfad5f6f607befa44ee8
#
_cell.length_a   1.000
_cell.length_b   1.000
_cell.length_c   1.000
_cell.angle_alpha   90.00
_cell.angle_beta   90.00
_cell.angle_gamma   90.00
#
_symmetry.space_group_name_H-M   'P 1'
#
loop_
_entity.id
_entity.type
_entity.pdbx_description
1 polymer ?
#
loop_
_entity_poly.entity_id
_entity_poly.type
_entity_poly.pdbx_seq_one_letter_code
_entity_poly.pdbx_strand_id
1 'polypeptide(L)'
;MEYNKPIADMCPGMDVEGFYILRAAALKTTNSGKPFLGGTICDRTGSVEIKVWDYSGPIGARADDAGRVVKIRGSVSEYRGALQVSVHRIRMAEAADTYDKSLLVPTAPIDADAALADVQRLVASIADADYRSVAETMLARHLDAFRRIPAGKTVHHSFLSGLLMHTYNMLRAADFLAGLYPEVIDRSLLLTGTLLHDFAKEREFVFSGLGIVTEYSTAGQLLGHLVMGAQEVADVARELAIAEEKSLLLQHLLLSHHGEPDFGAAVRPMCAEAELLSYIDLIDSRMEIYAETLPGVPAGGFSGRIFALEKKIYHHN
;
A
#
# COMPACT_ATOMS: atom_id res chain seq x y z
N MET A 1 30.43 -12.20 8.48
CA MET A 1 29.53 -11.79 7.39
C MET A 1 28.13 -12.17 7.82
N GLU A 2 27.24 -11.17 7.94
CA GLU A 2 25.86 -11.41 8.35
C GLU A 2 24.97 -11.60 7.12
N TYR A 3 24.13 -12.64 7.14
CA TYR A 3 23.26 -13.00 6.03
C TYR A 3 21.86 -12.41 6.24
N ASN A 4 21.29 -11.75 5.21
CA ASN A 4 20.01 -11.04 5.26
C ASN A 4 19.88 -10.07 6.44
N LYS A 5 20.95 -9.32 6.74
CA LYS A 5 20.93 -8.30 7.79
C LYS A 5 19.88 -7.23 7.47
N PRO A 6 18.94 -6.92 8.38
CA PRO A 6 18.02 -5.80 8.21
C PRO A 6 18.78 -4.48 7.96
N ILE A 7 18.31 -3.68 7.02
CA ILE A 7 18.98 -2.43 6.65
C ILE A 7 19.04 -1.46 7.83
N ALA A 8 18.00 -1.41 8.67
CA ALA A 8 17.99 -0.58 9.88
C ALA A 8 19.08 -0.95 10.90
N ASP A 9 19.57 -2.20 10.85
CA ASP A 9 20.61 -2.69 11.76
C ASP A 9 22.02 -2.65 11.15
N MET A 10 22.16 -2.10 9.93
CA MET A 10 23.45 -1.97 9.29
C MET A 10 24.27 -0.85 9.93
N CYS A 11 25.56 -1.13 10.21
CA CYS A 11 26.50 -0.17 10.74
C CYS A 11 27.78 -0.14 9.89
N PRO A 12 28.51 1.00 9.86
CA PRO A 12 29.79 1.09 9.15
C PRO A 12 30.78 0.02 9.62
N GLY A 13 31.49 -0.59 8.67
CA GLY A 13 32.44 -1.67 8.92
C GLY A 13 31.86 -3.07 8.88
N MET A 14 30.53 -3.24 8.75
CA MET A 14 29.92 -4.57 8.60
C MET A 14 30.10 -5.11 7.18
N ASP A 15 30.36 -6.42 7.07
CA ASP A 15 30.22 -7.17 5.83
C ASP A 15 28.85 -7.84 5.78
N VAL A 16 28.12 -7.62 4.69
CA VAL A 16 26.76 -8.11 4.49
C VAL A 16 26.66 -8.98 3.24
N GLU A 17 25.86 -10.03 3.32
CA GLU A 17 25.42 -10.82 2.17
C GLU A 17 23.93 -11.10 2.34
N GLY A 18 23.14 -10.95 1.29
CA GLY A 18 21.71 -11.25 1.40
C GLY A 18 20.91 -10.81 0.17
N PHE A 19 19.60 -11.02 0.30
CA PHE A 19 18.62 -10.63 -0.68
C PHE A 19 17.95 -9.32 -0.25
N TYR A 20 17.82 -8.39 -1.20
CA TYR A 20 17.21 -7.08 -1.00
C TYR A 20 16.45 -6.70 -2.27
N ILE A 21 15.52 -5.76 -2.18
CA ILE A 21 14.81 -5.24 -3.34
C ILE A 21 15.65 -4.12 -3.96
N LEU A 22 15.87 -4.18 -5.26
CA LEU A 22 16.50 -3.12 -6.02
C LEU A 22 15.45 -2.03 -6.29
N ARG A 23 15.47 -0.95 -5.51
CA ARG A 23 14.51 0.16 -5.64
C ARG A 23 14.80 1.05 -6.83
N ALA A 24 16.09 1.30 -7.08
CA ALA A 24 16.59 2.08 -8.21
C ALA A 24 17.99 1.64 -8.58
N ALA A 25 18.34 1.69 -9.86
CA ALA A 25 19.68 1.44 -10.34
C ALA A 25 19.95 2.23 -11.63
N ALA A 26 21.17 2.76 -11.75
CA ALA A 26 21.64 3.43 -12.95
C ALA A 26 23.12 3.18 -13.17
N LEU A 27 23.49 2.90 -14.41
CA LEU A 27 24.90 2.86 -14.84
C LEU A 27 25.42 4.30 -14.93
N LYS A 28 26.53 4.57 -14.26
CA LYS A 28 27.17 5.89 -14.18
C LYS A 28 28.66 5.74 -14.48
N THR A 29 29.31 6.87 -14.71
CA THR A 29 30.75 6.94 -14.96
C THR A 29 31.40 7.84 -13.92
N THR A 30 32.52 7.41 -13.35
CA THR A 30 33.34 8.23 -12.45
C THR A 30 34.04 9.36 -13.21
N ASN A 31 34.57 10.36 -12.49
CA ASN A 31 35.38 11.42 -13.08
C ASN A 31 36.65 10.89 -13.82
N SER A 32 37.11 9.68 -13.47
CA SER A 32 38.21 8.99 -14.13
C SER A 32 37.80 8.10 -15.30
N GLY A 33 36.56 8.17 -15.73
CA GLY A 33 36.01 7.39 -16.87
C GLY A 33 35.67 5.94 -16.58
N LYS A 34 35.76 5.46 -15.32
CA LYS A 34 35.42 4.10 -14.98
C LYS A 34 33.91 3.92 -14.76
N PRO A 35 33.28 2.84 -15.28
CA PRO A 35 31.88 2.60 -15.08
C PRO A 35 31.61 2.11 -13.64
N PHE A 36 30.45 2.49 -13.08
CA PHE A 36 29.94 1.94 -11.83
C PHE A 36 28.42 1.87 -11.85
N LEU A 37 27.85 0.94 -11.09
CA LEU A 37 26.42 0.91 -10.83
C LEU A 37 26.14 1.67 -9.55
N GLY A 38 25.37 2.76 -9.64
CA GLY A 38 24.80 3.44 -8.48
C GLY A 38 23.34 3.07 -8.34
N GLY A 39 22.87 2.81 -7.13
CA GLY A 39 21.49 2.42 -6.91
C GLY A 39 21.08 2.51 -5.45
N THR A 40 19.85 2.09 -5.18
CA THR A 40 19.28 1.98 -3.85
C THR A 40 18.67 0.60 -3.70
N ILE A 41 19.00 -0.08 -2.63
CA ILE A 41 18.31 -1.30 -2.22
C ILE A 41 17.46 -1.02 -1.00
N CYS A 42 16.39 -1.81 -0.81
CA CYS A 42 15.53 -1.73 0.36
C CYS A 42 15.11 -3.13 0.84
N ASP A 43 14.70 -3.15 2.09
CA ASP A 43 13.97 -4.23 2.73
C ASP A 43 12.81 -3.65 3.54
N ARG A 44 12.12 -4.46 4.35
CA ARG A 44 11.00 -4.00 5.19
C ARG A 44 11.39 -2.95 6.25
N THR A 45 12.68 -2.79 6.54
CA THR A 45 13.19 -1.95 7.64
C THR A 45 13.75 -0.62 7.16
N GLY A 46 14.01 -0.48 5.86
CA GLY A 46 14.55 0.75 5.32
C GLY A 46 15.16 0.63 3.93
N SER A 47 15.92 1.65 3.56
CA SER A 47 16.65 1.69 2.29
C SER A 47 18.07 2.22 2.48
N VAL A 48 18.99 1.75 1.63
CA VAL A 48 20.40 2.16 1.65
C VAL A 48 20.94 2.29 0.24
N GLU A 49 21.80 3.28 0.02
CA GLU A 49 22.51 3.45 -1.26
C GLU A 49 23.53 2.33 -1.46
N ILE A 50 23.65 1.89 -2.71
CA ILE A 50 24.69 0.95 -3.14
C ILE A 50 25.59 1.52 -4.22
N LYS A 51 26.86 1.11 -4.21
CA LYS A 51 27.80 1.30 -5.31
C LYS A 51 28.50 0.01 -5.66
N VAL A 52 28.50 -0.32 -6.95
CA VAL A 52 29.27 -1.44 -7.50
C VAL A 52 30.31 -0.87 -8.44
N TRP A 53 31.55 -0.81 -8.00
CA TRP A 53 32.64 -0.22 -8.76
C TRP A 53 33.10 -1.15 -9.90
N ASP A 54 33.64 -0.56 -10.96
CA ASP A 54 34.12 -1.26 -12.18
C ASP A 54 33.06 -2.23 -12.75
N TYR A 55 31.77 -1.83 -12.69
CA TYR A 55 30.64 -2.67 -13.07
C TYR A 55 30.35 -2.63 -14.56
N SER A 56 30.33 -3.81 -15.18
CA SER A 56 30.00 -4.02 -16.60
C SER A 56 28.83 -4.99 -16.83
N GLY A 57 28.09 -5.33 -15.75
CA GLY A 57 26.96 -6.26 -15.83
C GLY A 57 25.68 -5.61 -16.37
N PRO A 58 24.61 -6.40 -16.52
CA PRO A 58 23.36 -5.97 -17.15
C PRO A 58 22.42 -5.18 -16.22
N ILE A 59 22.60 -5.20 -14.90
CA ILE A 59 21.71 -4.53 -13.93
C ILE A 59 21.85 -3.02 -14.04
N GLY A 60 20.74 -2.31 -14.05
CA GLY A 60 20.68 -0.84 -14.18
C GLY A 60 20.66 -0.38 -15.64
N ALA A 61 20.68 -1.30 -16.60
CA ALA A 61 20.52 -1.00 -18.01
C ALA A 61 19.04 -1.00 -18.46
N ARG A 62 18.16 -1.62 -17.66
CA ARG A 62 16.74 -1.82 -17.99
C ARG A 62 15.87 -1.13 -16.94
N ALA A 63 14.78 -0.51 -17.39
CA ALA A 63 13.83 0.14 -16.50
C ALA A 63 13.11 -0.88 -15.56
N ASP A 64 12.91 -2.12 -16.03
CA ASP A 64 12.28 -3.20 -15.29
C ASP A 64 13.19 -3.91 -14.27
N ASP A 65 14.41 -3.45 -14.08
CA ASP A 65 15.29 -3.92 -13.00
C ASP A 65 14.81 -3.45 -11.62
N ALA A 66 14.15 -2.29 -11.56
CA ALA A 66 13.55 -1.77 -10.32
C ALA A 66 12.39 -2.66 -9.84
N GLY A 67 12.28 -2.82 -8.52
CA GLY A 67 11.27 -3.69 -7.89
C GLY A 67 11.64 -5.17 -7.87
N ARG A 68 12.77 -5.58 -8.47
CA ARG A 68 13.24 -6.97 -8.47
C ARG A 68 14.15 -7.24 -7.28
N VAL A 69 14.20 -8.52 -6.88
CA VAL A 69 15.12 -8.96 -5.82
C VAL A 69 16.51 -9.17 -6.39
N VAL A 70 17.49 -8.61 -5.71
CA VAL A 70 18.92 -8.83 -5.97
C VAL A 70 19.59 -9.52 -4.80
N LYS A 71 20.53 -10.42 -5.09
CA LYS A 71 21.48 -10.91 -4.11
C LYS A 71 22.73 -10.06 -4.17
N ILE A 72 23.13 -9.49 -3.03
CA ILE A 72 24.34 -8.69 -2.91
C ILE A 72 25.32 -9.31 -1.92
N ARG A 73 26.59 -8.98 -2.09
CA ARG A 73 27.66 -9.13 -1.10
C ARG A 73 28.49 -7.87 -1.11
N GLY A 74 28.73 -7.25 0.06
CA GLY A 74 29.43 -5.98 0.15
C GLY A 74 29.77 -5.59 1.58
N SER A 75 30.39 -4.43 1.73
CA SER A 75 30.78 -3.83 3.01
C SER A 75 30.03 -2.52 3.21
N VAL A 76 29.52 -2.32 4.43
CA VAL A 76 28.81 -1.09 4.82
C VAL A 76 29.83 -0.02 5.17
N SER A 77 29.65 1.17 4.67
CA SER A 77 30.45 2.35 4.96
C SER A 77 29.58 3.57 5.20
N GLU A 78 30.15 4.63 5.73
CA GLU A 78 29.50 5.92 5.84
C GLU A 78 30.13 6.89 4.85
N TYR A 79 29.31 7.63 4.10
CA TYR A 79 29.74 8.66 3.19
C TYR A 79 28.87 9.92 3.38
N ARG A 80 29.50 11.04 3.76
CA ARG A 80 28.82 12.33 4.02
C ARG A 80 27.66 12.24 5.03
N GLY A 81 27.83 11.43 6.08
CA GLY A 81 26.81 11.25 7.10
C GLY A 81 25.65 10.30 6.75
N ALA A 82 25.75 9.61 5.60
CA ALA A 82 24.77 8.61 5.19
C ALA A 82 25.41 7.23 5.02
N LEU A 83 24.66 6.17 5.38
CA LEU A 83 25.10 4.80 5.13
C LEU A 83 25.10 4.48 3.64
N GLN A 84 26.11 3.75 3.20
CA GLN A 84 26.27 3.26 1.85
C GLN A 84 26.87 1.85 1.86
N VAL A 85 26.42 0.97 0.98
CA VAL A 85 27.04 -0.36 0.80
C VAL A 85 27.91 -0.36 -0.45
N SER A 86 29.20 -0.58 -0.26
CA SER A 86 30.13 -0.88 -1.35
C SER A 86 29.97 -2.36 -1.74
N VAL A 87 29.28 -2.60 -2.84
CA VAL A 87 28.91 -3.96 -3.26
C VAL A 87 30.00 -4.55 -4.14
N HIS A 88 30.49 -5.73 -3.74
CA HIS A 88 31.53 -6.47 -4.46
C HIS A 88 30.93 -7.46 -5.47
N ARG A 89 29.74 -7.98 -5.17
CA ARG A 89 28.98 -8.88 -6.07
C ARG A 89 27.50 -8.52 -6.01
N ILE A 90 26.87 -8.45 -7.17
CA ILE A 90 25.44 -8.28 -7.34
C ILE A 90 24.94 -9.17 -8.47
N ARG A 91 23.79 -9.82 -8.25
CA ARG A 91 23.03 -10.51 -9.30
C ARG A 91 21.54 -10.44 -9.01
N MET A 92 20.72 -10.60 -10.03
CA MET A 92 19.30 -10.84 -9.85
C MET A 92 19.07 -12.14 -9.08
N ALA A 93 18.01 -12.21 -8.28
CA ALA A 93 17.55 -13.45 -7.69
C ALA A 93 17.02 -14.39 -8.78
N GLU A 94 17.31 -15.66 -8.65
CA GLU A 94 16.90 -16.73 -9.56
C GLU A 94 15.78 -17.55 -8.93
N ALA A 95 15.07 -18.35 -9.75
CA ALA A 95 13.97 -19.18 -9.27
C ALA A 95 14.41 -20.25 -8.23
N ALA A 96 15.68 -20.63 -8.27
CA ALA A 96 16.28 -21.60 -7.34
C ALA A 96 16.71 -20.95 -5.99
N ASP A 97 16.73 -19.63 -5.91
CA ASP A 97 17.10 -18.95 -4.65
C ASP A 97 15.99 -19.07 -3.61
N THR A 98 16.38 -19.41 -2.41
CA THR A 98 15.47 -19.45 -1.26
C THR A 98 15.73 -18.24 -0.37
N TYR A 99 14.72 -17.39 -0.16
CA TYR A 99 14.74 -16.24 0.74
C TYR A 99 13.34 -15.95 1.27
N ASP A 100 13.29 -15.39 2.47
CA ASP A 100 12.03 -15.00 3.11
C ASP A 100 11.56 -13.65 2.55
N LYS A 101 10.46 -13.66 1.80
CA LYS A 101 9.86 -12.46 1.21
C LYS A 101 9.34 -11.49 2.27
N SER A 102 8.94 -11.96 3.45
CA SER A 102 8.46 -11.12 4.55
C SER A 102 9.55 -10.21 5.13
N LEU A 103 10.82 -10.55 4.91
CA LEU A 103 11.95 -9.71 5.30
C LEU A 103 12.23 -8.59 4.31
N LEU A 104 11.72 -8.73 3.07
CA LEU A 104 12.00 -7.80 1.98
C LEU A 104 10.96 -6.70 1.84
N VAL A 105 9.70 -7.02 2.08
CA VAL A 105 8.58 -6.10 1.87
C VAL A 105 7.91 -5.81 3.20
N PRO A 106 7.66 -4.54 3.55
CA PRO A 106 6.79 -4.20 4.66
C PRO A 106 5.45 -4.92 4.49
N THR A 107 4.94 -5.48 5.57
CA THR A 107 3.66 -6.19 5.61
C THR A 107 2.82 -5.59 6.72
N ALA A 108 1.51 -5.51 6.52
CA ALA A 108 0.57 -5.03 7.53
C ALA A 108 0.84 -5.69 8.90
N PRO A 109 0.89 -4.92 9.98
CA PRO A 109 1.13 -5.47 11.34
C PRO A 109 -0.15 -6.10 11.92
N ILE A 110 -0.84 -6.92 11.13
CA ILE A 110 -2.07 -7.62 11.51
C ILE A 110 -1.95 -9.11 11.19
N ASP A 111 -2.76 -9.92 11.86
CA ASP A 111 -3.04 -11.28 11.41
C ASP A 111 -4.03 -11.21 10.24
N ALA A 112 -3.55 -11.40 9.02
CA ALA A 112 -4.35 -11.26 7.81
C ALA A 112 -5.48 -12.30 7.72
N ASP A 113 -5.30 -13.51 8.28
CA ASP A 113 -6.34 -14.54 8.27
C ASP A 113 -7.45 -14.19 9.26
N ALA A 114 -7.09 -13.74 10.47
CA ALA A 114 -8.06 -13.29 11.45
C ALA A 114 -8.82 -12.03 10.97
N ALA A 115 -8.13 -11.04 10.39
CA ALA A 115 -8.75 -9.85 9.85
C ALA A 115 -9.73 -10.18 8.70
N LEU A 116 -9.34 -11.07 7.79
CA LEU A 116 -10.21 -11.51 6.70
C LEU A 116 -11.46 -12.25 7.23
N ALA A 117 -11.30 -13.12 8.23
CA ALA A 117 -12.44 -13.79 8.86
C ALA A 117 -13.41 -12.79 9.51
N ASP A 118 -12.90 -11.74 10.12
CA ASP A 118 -13.71 -10.66 10.69
C ASP A 118 -14.44 -9.85 9.61
N VAL A 119 -13.77 -9.52 8.50
CA VAL A 119 -14.40 -8.89 7.33
C VAL A 119 -15.54 -9.75 6.80
N GLN A 120 -15.30 -11.04 6.59
CA GLN A 120 -16.34 -11.96 6.12
C GLN A 120 -17.54 -12.05 7.08
N ARG A 121 -17.30 -12.01 8.40
CA ARG A 121 -18.33 -11.99 9.41
C ARG A 121 -19.17 -10.70 9.38
N LEU A 122 -18.51 -9.54 9.19
CA LEU A 122 -19.22 -8.26 9.03
C LEU A 122 -20.06 -8.25 7.75
N VAL A 123 -19.53 -8.75 6.63
CA VAL A 123 -20.28 -8.91 5.37
C VAL A 123 -21.51 -9.80 5.56
N ALA A 124 -21.36 -10.96 6.21
CA ALA A 124 -22.46 -11.86 6.50
C ALA A 124 -23.53 -11.24 7.43
N SER A 125 -23.15 -10.22 8.23
CA SER A 125 -24.07 -9.49 9.11
C SER A 125 -24.87 -8.38 8.42
N ILE A 126 -24.63 -8.10 7.13
CA ILE A 126 -25.40 -7.14 6.34
C ILE A 126 -26.84 -7.64 6.22
N ALA A 127 -27.80 -6.86 6.75
CA ALA A 127 -29.19 -7.28 6.84
C ALA A 127 -29.91 -7.25 5.48
N ASP A 128 -29.66 -6.21 4.68
CA ASP A 128 -30.22 -6.08 3.34
C ASP A 128 -29.60 -7.13 2.40
N ALA A 129 -30.46 -7.98 1.82
CA ALA A 129 -30.02 -9.11 0.99
C ALA A 129 -29.35 -8.67 -0.33
N ASP A 130 -29.79 -7.55 -0.91
CA ASP A 130 -29.23 -7.01 -2.15
C ASP A 130 -27.80 -6.52 -1.90
N TYR A 131 -27.60 -5.65 -0.91
CA TYR A 131 -26.30 -5.14 -0.53
C TYR A 131 -25.34 -6.27 -0.11
N ARG A 132 -25.82 -7.24 0.65
CA ARG A 132 -25.02 -8.41 1.03
C ARG A 132 -24.59 -9.23 -0.18
N SER A 133 -25.48 -9.49 -1.15
CA SER A 133 -25.13 -10.27 -2.34
C SER A 133 -24.08 -9.57 -3.22
N VAL A 134 -24.15 -8.24 -3.34
CA VAL A 134 -23.11 -7.44 -4.02
C VAL A 134 -21.78 -7.55 -3.26
N ALA A 135 -21.80 -7.36 -1.94
CA ALA A 135 -20.60 -7.43 -1.10
C ALA A 135 -19.92 -8.81 -1.19
N GLU A 136 -20.67 -9.89 -1.05
CA GLU A 136 -20.18 -11.27 -1.15
C GLU A 136 -19.60 -11.57 -2.55
N THR A 137 -20.29 -11.16 -3.62
CA THR A 137 -19.86 -11.38 -5.00
C THR A 137 -18.56 -10.65 -5.29
N MET A 138 -18.48 -9.36 -4.93
CA MET A 138 -17.29 -8.55 -5.12
C MET A 138 -16.11 -9.05 -4.28
N LEU A 139 -16.34 -9.38 -3.00
CA LEU A 139 -15.31 -9.94 -2.13
C LEU A 139 -14.77 -11.26 -2.71
N ALA A 140 -15.62 -12.14 -3.22
CA ALA A 140 -15.18 -13.39 -3.84
C ALA A 140 -14.33 -13.16 -5.10
N ARG A 141 -14.69 -12.18 -5.93
CA ARG A 141 -13.93 -11.83 -7.16
C ARG A 141 -12.53 -11.31 -6.86
N HIS A 142 -12.43 -10.48 -5.84
CA HIS A 142 -11.19 -9.76 -5.50
C HIS A 142 -10.40 -10.36 -4.34
N LEU A 143 -10.82 -11.51 -3.79
CA LEU A 143 -10.31 -12.06 -2.53
C LEU A 143 -8.79 -12.17 -2.48
N ASP A 144 -8.20 -12.68 -3.54
CA ASP A 144 -6.75 -12.90 -3.63
C ASP A 144 -5.95 -11.58 -3.65
N ALA A 145 -6.44 -10.59 -4.37
CA ALA A 145 -5.84 -9.28 -4.43
C ALA A 145 -6.08 -8.53 -3.12
N PHE A 146 -7.33 -8.46 -2.66
CA PHE A 146 -7.74 -7.82 -1.42
C PHE A 146 -6.89 -8.24 -0.22
N ARG A 147 -6.57 -9.54 -0.13
CA ARG A 147 -5.74 -10.09 0.93
C ARG A 147 -4.28 -9.63 0.87
N ARG A 148 -3.74 -9.31 -0.32
CA ARG A 148 -2.29 -9.21 -0.54
C ARG A 148 -1.80 -7.83 -0.93
N ILE A 149 -2.59 -7.04 -1.66
CA ILE A 149 -2.08 -5.79 -2.22
C ILE A 149 -1.99 -4.66 -1.20
N PRO A 150 -1.08 -3.69 -1.42
CA PRO A 150 -1.08 -2.42 -0.73
C PRO A 150 -2.33 -1.60 -1.04
N ALA A 151 -2.72 -0.71 -0.12
CA ALA A 151 -3.79 0.27 -0.36
C ALA A 151 -3.30 1.52 -1.12
N GLY A 152 -1.99 1.75 -1.18
CA GLY A 152 -1.42 2.92 -1.85
C GLY A 152 -0.01 2.68 -2.39
N LYS A 153 0.46 3.61 -3.22
CA LYS A 153 1.81 3.53 -3.82
C LYS A 153 2.91 4.01 -2.87
N THR A 154 2.71 5.09 -2.15
CA THR A 154 3.78 5.78 -1.39
C THR A 154 3.33 6.41 -0.08
N VAL A 155 2.04 6.50 0.16
CA VAL A 155 1.45 7.10 1.37
C VAL A 155 0.83 5.96 2.19
N HIS A 156 0.11 6.17 3.21
CA HIS A 156 -0.49 5.19 4.13
C HIS A 156 -0.77 3.80 3.52
N HIS A 157 -0.61 2.74 4.30
CA HIS A 157 -0.86 1.33 3.92
C HIS A 157 -0.15 0.85 2.64
N SER A 158 1.04 1.40 2.34
CA SER A 158 1.85 1.06 1.15
C SER A 158 2.65 -0.25 1.31
N PHE A 159 2.18 -1.17 2.10
CA PHE A 159 2.76 -2.47 2.42
C PHE A 159 1.82 -3.62 2.03
N LEU A 160 2.35 -4.85 1.99
CA LEU A 160 1.54 -6.03 1.69
C LEU A 160 0.40 -6.18 2.69
N SER A 161 -0.78 -6.62 2.21
CA SER A 161 -2.04 -6.68 2.98
C SER A 161 -2.52 -5.32 3.50
N GLY A 162 -2.00 -4.22 2.94
CA GLY A 162 -2.40 -2.86 3.32
C GLY A 162 -3.86 -2.58 3.01
N LEU A 163 -4.36 -3.03 1.85
CA LEU A 163 -5.77 -2.88 1.49
C LEU A 163 -6.70 -3.65 2.45
N LEU A 164 -6.32 -4.86 2.85
CA LEU A 164 -7.07 -5.61 3.85
C LEU A 164 -7.10 -4.89 5.20
N MET A 165 -5.94 -4.43 5.69
CA MET A 165 -5.84 -3.72 6.98
C MET A 165 -6.67 -2.44 6.97
N HIS A 166 -6.53 -1.62 5.96
CA HIS A 166 -7.29 -0.39 5.77
C HIS A 166 -8.80 -0.65 5.80
N THR A 167 -9.28 -1.51 4.90
CA THR A 167 -10.71 -1.83 4.81
C THR A 167 -11.24 -2.47 6.09
N TYR A 168 -10.46 -3.33 6.75
CA TYR A 168 -10.83 -3.94 8.02
C TYR A 168 -11.03 -2.90 9.13
N ASN A 169 -10.09 -1.97 9.28
CA ASN A 169 -10.21 -0.88 10.24
C ASN A 169 -11.44 0.00 9.96
N MET A 170 -11.62 0.36 8.68
CA MET A 170 -12.76 1.16 8.24
C MET A 170 -14.10 0.46 8.48
N LEU A 171 -14.22 -0.84 8.20
CA LEU A 171 -15.45 -1.61 8.44
C LEU A 171 -15.82 -1.64 9.92
N ARG A 172 -14.84 -1.78 10.82
CA ARG A 172 -15.08 -1.72 12.27
C ARG A 172 -15.56 -0.35 12.72
N ALA A 173 -14.96 0.71 12.18
CA ALA A 173 -15.39 2.08 12.45
C ALA A 173 -16.81 2.34 11.90
N ALA A 174 -17.09 1.89 10.68
CA ALA A 174 -18.39 2.02 10.04
C ALA A 174 -19.48 1.29 10.80
N ASP A 175 -19.21 0.05 11.24
CA ASP A 175 -20.15 -0.73 12.06
C ASP A 175 -20.48 -0.05 13.39
N PHE A 176 -19.46 0.43 14.09
CA PHE A 176 -19.63 1.17 15.34
C PHE A 176 -20.44 2.46 15.16
N LEU A 177 -20.09 3.26 14.14
CA LEU A 177 -20.75 4.55 13.88
C LEU A 177 -22.20 4.37 13.39
N ALA A 178 -22.47 3.35 12.57
CA ALA A 178 -23.85 3.02 12.18
C ALA A 178 -24.71 2.68 13.40
N GLY A 179 -24.14 2.01 14.42
CA GLY A 179 -24.81 1.75 15.68
C GLY A 179 -25.08 2.99 16.55
N LEU A 180 -24.29 4.08 16.38
CA LEU A 180 -24.54 5.36 17.07
C LEU A 180 -25.63 6.19 16.39
N TYR A 181 -25.82 6.07 15.09
CA TYR A 181 -26.75 6.87 14.29
C TYR A 181 -27.79 6.02 13.53
N PRO A 182 -28.50 5.08 14.19
CA PRO A 182 -29.37 4.10 13.52
C PRO A 182 -30.56 4.71 12.77
N GLU A 183 -30.97 5.93 13.16
CA GLU A 183 -32.09 6.64 12.51
C GLU A 183 -31.65 7.43 11.26
N VAL A 184 -30.34 7.53 10.99
CA VAL A 184 -29.80 8.34 9.90
C VAL A 184 -29.01 7.49 8.91
N ILE A 185 -28.35 6.44 9.39
CA ILE A 185 -27.40 5.63 8.62
C ILE A 185 -28.03 4.28 8.27
N ASP A 186 -28.14 3.97 6.98
CA ASP A 186 -28.34 2.59 6.53
C ASP A 186 -27.01 1.82 6.69
N ARG A 187 -26.94 1.01 7.76
CA ARG A 187 -25.78 0.20 8.05
C ARG A 187 -25.41 -0.73 6.90
N SER A 188 -26.40 -1.30 6.19
CA SER A 188 -26.15 -2.22 5.08
C SER A 188 -25.48 -1.52 3.91
N LEU A 189 -25.94 -0.33 3.54
CA LEU A 189 -25.33 0.51 2.51
C LEU A 189 -23.92 0.94 2.91
N LEU A 190 -23.74 1.47 4.14
CA LEU A 190 -22.46 1.93 4.62
C LEU A 190 -21.40 0.82 4.64
N LEU A 191 -21.71 -0.36 5.20
CA LEU A 191 -20.76 -1.47 5.25
C LEU A 191 -20.39 -1.97 3.85
N THR A 192 -21.37 -2.06 2.94
CA THR A 192 -21.12 -2.47 1.56
C THR A 192 -20.22 -1.45 0.85
N GLY A 193 -20.55 -0.17 0.91
CA GLY A 193 -19.72 0.89 0.32
C GLY A 193 -18.30 0.90 0.90
N THR A 194 -18.16 0.76 2.22
CA THR A 194 -16.85 0.69 2.89
C THR A 194 -16.03 -0.51 2.44
N LEU A 195 -16.64 -1.67 2.25
CA LEU A 195 -15.94 -2.85 1.72
C LEU A 195 -15.39 -2.60 0.32
N LEU A 196 -16.19 -1.97 -0.55
CA LEU A 196 -15.95 -1.93 -1.99
C LEU A 196 -15.15 -0.72 -2.46
N HIS A 197 -15.02 0.34 -1.64
CA HIS A 197 -14.54 1.66 -2.07
C HIS A 197 -13.21 1.61 -2.84
N ASP A 198 -12.33 0.71 -2.44
CA ASP A 198 -10.95 0.62 -2.92
C ASP A 198 -10.62 -0.66 -3.71
N PHE A 199 -11.56 -1.57 -3.97
CA PHE A 199 -11.26 -2.85 -4.65
C PHE A 199 -10.66 -2.66 -6.04
N ALA A 200 -11.07 -1.61 -6.77
CA ALA A 200 -10.54 -1.32 -8.09
C ALA A 200 -9.05 -0.90 -8.11
N LYS A 201 -8.41 -0.67 -6.95
CA LYS A 201 -6.96 -0.47 -6.84
C LYS A 201 -6.14 -1.65 -7.35
N GLU A 202 -6.72 -2.86 -7.35
CA GLU A 202 -6.13 -4.03 -8.02
C GLU A 202 -5.85 -3.77 -9.50
N ARG A 203 -6.72 -3.04 -10.18
CA ARG A 203 -6.61 -2.71 -11.61
C ARG A 203 -5.97 -1.34 -11.84
N GLU A 204 -6.01 -0.47 -10.84
CA GLU A 204 -5.40 0.86 -10.91
C GLU A 204 -3.88 0.79 -10.92
N PHE A 205 -3.30 -0.18 -10.18
CA PHE A 205 -1.86 -0.30 -10.00
C PHE A 205 -1.26 -1.46 -10.80
N VAL A 206 0.01 -1.28 -11.16
CA VAL A 206 0.89 -2.35 -11.64
C VAL A 206 1.75 -2.80 -10.47
N PHE A 207 1.79 -4.12 -10.26
CA PHE A 207 2.53 -4.73 -9.14
C PHE A 207 3.78 -5.44 -9.61
N SER A 208 4.86 -5.35 -8.83
CA SER A 208 6.04 -6.20 -9.00
C SER A 208 5.73 -7.66 -8.64
N GLY A 209 6.65 -8.57 -8.96
CA GLY A 209 6.55 -9.97 -8.52
C GLY A 209 6.51 -10.18 -7.00
N LEU A 210 6.79 -9.14 -6.23
CA LEU A 210 6.70 -9.10 -4.77
C LEU A 210 5.40 -8.46 -4.26
N GLY A 211 4.52 -8.00 -5.15
CA GLY A 211 3.26 -7.34 -4.78
C GLY A 211 3.38 -5.86 -4.42
N ILE A 212 4.54 -5.23 -4.64
CA ILE A 212 4.72 -3.79 -4.43
C ILE A 212 4.20 -3.03 -5.65
N VAL A 213 3.54 -1.91 -5.41
CA VAL A 213 3.11 -0.99 -6.49
C VAL A 213 4.32 -0.34 -7.13
N THR A 214 4.48 -0.54 -8.43
CA THR A 214 5.55 0.08 -9.23
C THR A 214 5.08 1.34 -9.95
N GLU A 215 3.92 1.27 -10.57
CA GLU A 215 3.34 2.37 -11.34
C GLU A 215 1.81 2.27 -11.42
N TYR A 216 1.17 3.28 -11.98
CA TYR A 216 -0.25 3.21 -12.35
C TYR A 216 -0.40 2.48 -13.68
N SER A 217 -1.42 1.64 -13.80
CA SER A 217 -1.81 1.05 -15.09
C SER A 217 -2.35 2.13 -16.03
N THR A 218 -2.45 1.84 -17.32
CA THR A 218 -3.07 2.76 -18.28
C THR A 218 -4.51 3.10 -17.88
N ALA A 219 -5.30 2.11 -17.46
CA ALA A 219 -6.66 2.32 -16.96
C ALA A 219 -6.66 3.13 -15.66
N GLY A 220 -5.71 2.88 -14.77
CA GLY A 220 -5.55 3.64 -13.53
C GLY A 220 -5.26 5.12 -13.76
N GLN A 221 -4.42 5.44 -14.75
CA GLN A 221 -4.13 6.84 -15.10
C GLN A 221 -5.30 7.56 -15.81
N LEU A 222 -6.07 6.84 -16.61
CA LEU A 222 -7.16 7.44 -17.41
C LEU A 222 -8.48 7.54 -16.63
N LEU A 223 -8.79 6.59 -15.77
CA LEU A 223 -10.08 6.47 -15.09
C LEU A 223 -9.97 6.59 -13.57
N GLY A 224 -8.91 6.03 -12.98
CA GLY A 224 -8.77 5.89 -11.52
C GLY A 224 -9.69 4.83 -10.92
N HIS A 225 -9.41 4.42 -9.68
CA HIS A 225 -10.16 3.36 -8.99
C HIS A 225 -11.61 3.73 -8.69
N LEU A 226 -11.93 5.03 -8.47
CA LEU A 226 -13.30 5.48 -8.21
C LEU A 226 -14.23 5.11 -9.36
N VAL A 227 -13.84 5.48 -10.58
CA VAL A 227 -14.65 5.23 -11.78
C VAL A 227 -14.70 3.75 -12.11
N MET A 228 -13.54 3.07 -12.08
CA MET A 228 -13.48 1.62 -12.35
C MET A 228 -14.27 0.81 -11.34
N GLY A 229 -14.24 1.18 -10.05
CA GLY A 229 -15.02 0.54 -9.00
C GLY A 229 -16.52 0.76 -9.17
N ALA A 230 -16.94 2.00 -9.46
CA ALA A 230 -18.36 2.31 -9.72
C ALA A 230 -18.91 1.55 -10.94
N GLN A 231 -18.12 1.43 -12.02
CA GLN A 231 -18.49 0.63 -13.20
C GLN A 231 -18.71 -0.85 -12.84
N GLU A 232 -17.78 -1.43 -12.08
CA GLU A 232 -17.87 -2.83 -11.68
C GLU A 232 -19.06 -3.10 -10.76
N VAL A 233 -19.33 -2.20 -9.82
CA VAL A 233 -20.54 -2.26 -8.97
C VAL A 233 -21.80 -2.23 -9.81
N ALA A 234 -21.87 -1.35 -10.85
CA ALA A 234 -23.00 -1.29 -11.76
C ALA A 234 -23.21 -2.60 -12.55
N ASP A 235 -22.10 -3.22 -12.98
CA ASP A 235 -22.14 -4.49 -13.71
C ASP A 235 -22.62 -5.64 -12.79
N VAL A 236 -22.05 -5.75 -11.59
CA VAL A 236 -22.48 -6.76 -10.59
C VAL A 236 -23.94 -6.55 -10.16
N ALA A 237 -24.36 -5.30 -9.94
CA ALA A 237 -25.74 -5.01 -9.59
C ALA A 237 -26.72 -5.45 -10.72
N ARG A 238 -26.33 -5.28 -11.98
CA ARG A 238 -27.12 -5.75 -13.13
C ARG A 238 -27.16 -7.27 -13.21
N GLU A 239 -26.01 -7.95 -13.02
CA GLU A 239 -25.94 -9.41 -13.00
C GLU A 239 -26.84 -10.03 -11.91
N LEU A 240 -26.90 -9.38 -10.73
CA LEU A 240 -27.69 -9.83 -9.59
C LEU A 240 -29.12 -9.30 -9.60
N ALA A 241 -29.52 -8.55 -10.62
CA ALA A 241 -30.84 -7.90 -10.73
C ALA A 241 -31.20 -7.00 -9.52
N ILE A 242 -30.19 -6.30 -8.98
CA ILE A 242 -30.36 -5.35 -7.86
C ILE A 242 -31.15 -4.11 -8.33
N ALA A 243 -31.99 -3.57 -7.44
CA ALA A 243 -32.75 -2.35 -7.71
C ALA A 243 -31.84 -1.19 -8.13
N GLU A 244 -32.25 -0.41 -9.13
CA GLU A 244 -31.45 0.67 -9.71
C GLU A 244 -31.01 1.70 -8.67
N GLU A 245 -31.88 2.09 -7.75
CA GLU A 245 -31.59 3.02 -6.67
C GLU A 245 -30.44 2.52 -5.77
N LYS A 246 -30.46 1.25 -5.37
CA LYS A 246 -29.39 0.65 -4.55
C LYS A 246 -28.05 0.63 -5.31
N SER A 247 -28.07 0.30 -6.60
CA SER A 247 -26.89 0.35 -7.45
C SER A 247 -26.32 1.77 -7.57
N LEU A 248 -27.18 2.77 -7.74
CA LEU A 248 -26.77 4.18 -7.81
C LEU A 248 -26.17 4.66 -6.50
N LEU A 249 -26.76 4.29 -5.36
CA LEU A 249 -26.21 4.66 -4.04
C LEU A 249 -24.83 4.06 -3.82
N LEU A 250 -24.60 2.77 -4.12
CA LEU A 250 -23.27 2.17 -4.03
C LEU A 250 -22.26 2.86 -4.93
N GLN A 251 -22.61 3.12 -6.20
CA GLN A 251 -21.74 3.85 -7.11
C GLN A 251 -21.44 5.26 -6.57
N HIS A 252 -22.43 5.94 -5.98
CA HIS A 252 -22.24 7.26 -5.40
C HIS A 252 -21.24 7.22 -4.22
N LEU A 253 -21.32 6.21 -3.34
CA LEU A 253 -20.35 6.05 -2.25
C LEU A 253 -18.93 5.93 -2.81
N LEU A 254 -18.72 5.11 -3.84
CA LEU A 254 -17.40 4.91 -4.43
C LEU A 254 -16.88 6.18 -5.13
N LEU A 255 -17.74 6.90 -5.86
CA LEU A 255 -17.34 8.11 -6.59
C LEU A 255 -17.05 9.30 -5.67
N SER A 256 -17.58 9.30 -4.45
CA SER A 256 -17.51 10.42 -3.51
C SER A 256 -16.65 10.16 -2.27
N HIS A 257 -16.10 8.95 -2.06
CA HIS A 257 -15.45 8.62 -0.80
C HIS A 257 -14.21 9.46 -0.48
N HIS A 258 -13.55 10.10 -1.45
CA HIS A 258 -12.49 11.08 -1.19
C HIS A 258 -13.02 12.42 -0.65
N GLY A 259 -14.34 12.60 -0.53
CA GLY A 259 -15.01 13.78 0.03
C GLY A 259 -15.04 14.96 -0.91
N GLU A 260 -13.93 15.63 -1.13
CA GLU A 260 -13.85 16.84 -1.95
C GLU A 260 -13.19 16.57 -3.32
N PRO A 261 -13.61 17.30 -4.38
CA PRO A 261 -12.97 17.20 -5.70
C PRO A 261 -11.46 17.51 -5.68
N ASP A 262 -11.03 18.41 -4.80
CA ASP A 262 -9.61 18.75 -4.62
C ASP A 262 -8.78 17.54 -4.13
N PHE A 263 -9.43 16.56 -3.52
CA PHE A 263 -8.82 15.29 -3.10
C PHE A 263 -9.07 14.15 -4.08
N GLY A 264 -9.72 14.41 -5.21
CA GLY A 264 -9.95 13.45 -6.29
C GLY A 264 -11.34 12.82 -6.33
N ALA A 265 -12.29 13.24 -5.47
CA ALA A 265 -13.68 12.81 -5.56
C ALA A 265 -14.29 13.25 -6.90
N ALA A 266 -14.99 12.34 -7.59
CA ALA A 266 -15.69 12.70 -8.83
C ALA A 266 -16.92 13.60 -8.56
N VAL A 267 -17.56 13.38 -7.41
CA VAL A 267 -18.68 14.17 -6.89
C VAL A 267 -18.56 14.27 -5.37
N ARG A 268 -19.16 15.29 -4.76
CA ARG A 268 -19.24 15.38 -3.30
C ARG A 268 -20.22 14.35 -2.74
N PRO A 269 -20.04 13.89 -1.49
CA PRO A 269 -21.04 13.08 -0.79
C PRO A 269 -22.40 13.77 -0.70
N MET A 270 -23.47 13.05 -1.07
CA MET A 270 -24.82 13.57 -1.12
C MET A 270 -25.81 12.77 -0.25
N CYS A 271 -25.34 11.74 0.46
CA CYS A 271 -26.09 10.99 1.47
C CYS A 271 -25.25 10.78 2.71
N ALA A 272 -25.89 10.47 3.82
CA ALA A 272 -25.23 10.37 5.11
C ALA A 272 -24.15 9.28 5.15
N GLU A 273 -24.37 8.17 4.49
CA GLU A 273 -23.43 7.05 4.39
C GLU A 273 -22.18 7.43 3.58
N ALA A 274 -22.35 8.18 2.48
CA ALA A 274 -21.24 8.66 1.67
C ALA A 274 -20.38 9.68 2.43
N GLU A 275 -21.02 10.62 3.14
CA GLU A 275 -20.36 11.59 4.02
C GLU A 275 -19.55 10.87 5.11
N LEU A 276 -20.20 9.90 5.78
CA LEU A 276 -19.56 9.14 6.84
C LEU A 276 -18.41 8.27 6.33
N LEU A 277 -18.55 7.64 5.17
CA LEU A 277 -17.48 6.86 4.54
C LEU A 277 -16.25 7.72 4.28
N SER A 278 -16.43 8.94 3.74
CA SER A 278 -15.31 9.85 3.46
C SER A 278 -14.54 10.25 4.73
N TYR A 279 -15.24 10.46 5.85
CA TYR A 279 -14.58 10.75 7.13
C TYR A 279 -13.89 9.52 7.72
N ILE A 280 -14.46 8.33 7.59
CA ILE A 280 -13.83 7.09 8.07
C ILE A 280 -12.53 6.83 7.31
N ASP A 281 -12.53 6.97 5.99
CA ASP A 281 -11.34 6.86 5.15
C ASP A 281 -10.27 7.88 5.55
N LEU A 282 -10.66 9.14 5.71
CA LEU A 282 -9.76 10.20 6.17
C LEU A 282 -9.18 9.91 7.55
N ILE A 283 -9.97 9.36 8.48
CA ILE A 283 -9.49 9.00 9.82
C ILE A 283 -8.45 7.90 9.73
N ASP A 284 -8.76 6.79 9.04
CA ASP A 284 -7.85 5.64 8.98
C ASP A 284 -6.54 6.00 8.29
N SER A 285 -6.61 6.66 7.12
CA SER A 285 -5.43 7.10 6.38
C SER A 285 -4.53 8.03 7.18
N ARG A 286 -5.10 8.97 7.95
CA ARG A 286 -4.32 9.87 8.81
C ARG A 286 -3.74 9.18 10.02
N MET A 287 -4.48 8.28 10.67
CA MET A 287 -3.98 7.54 11.83
C MET A 287 -2.83 6.62 11.45
N GLU A 288 -2.84 6.03 10.27
CA GLU A 288 -1.71 5.26 9.76
C GLU A 288 -0.45 6.13 9.60
N ILE A 289 -0.57 7.34 9.05
CA ILE A 289 0.57 8.27 8.95
C ILE A 289 1.14 8.59 10.34
N TYR A 290 0.29 8.75 11.36
CA TYR A 290 0.74 8.94 12.74
C TYR A 290 1.44 7.68 13.27
N ALA A 291 0.89 6.50 13.04
CA ALA A 291 1.45 5.23 13.49
C ALA A 291 2.84 4.97 12.87
N GLU A 292 3.03 5.28 11.59
CA GLU A 292 4.33 5.16 10.92
C GLU A 292 5.35 6.21 11.38
N THR A 293 4.90 7.42 11.69
CA THR A 293 5.81 8.55 11.97
C THR A 293 6.25 8.61 13.43
N LEU A 294 5.33 8.40 14.39
CA LEU A 294 5.60 8.60 15.82
C LEU A 294 6.76 7.78 16.37
N PRO A 295 6.98 6.50 15.98
CA PRO A 295 8.12 5.73 16.47
C PRO A 295 9.50 6.36 16.19
N GLY A 296 9.61 7.17 15.12
CA GLY A 296 10.82 7.89 14.75
C GLY A 296 10.98 9.28 15.42
N VAL A 297 10.00 9.72 16.22
CA VAL A 297 10.01 11.02 16.88
C VAL A 297 10.30 10.84 18.37
N PRO A 298 11.31 11.50 18.95
CA PRO A 298 11.54 11.45 20.39
C PRO A 298 10.32 11.92 21.17
N ALA A 299 10.03 11.27 22.31
CA ALA A 299 8.98 11.73 23.22
C ALA A 299 9.22 13.17 23.67
N GLY A 300 8.18 13.98 23.73
CA GLY A 300 8.26 15.43 23.97
C GLY A 300 8.75 16.25 22.78
N GLY A 301 8.93 15.63 21.59
CA GLY A 301 9.46 16.25 20.38
C GLY A 301 8.46 16.39 19.24
N PHE A 302 8.87 17.06 18.18
CA PHE A 302 8.12 17.21 16.94
C PHE A 302 8.81 16.46 15.80
N SER A 303 8.03 15.90 14.90
CA SER A 303 8.52 15.37 13.62
C SER A 303 9.04 16.49 12.70
N GLY A 304 9.68 16.13 11.58
CA GLY A 304 9.75 16.97 10.39
C GLY A 304 8.37 17.29 9.84
N ARG A 305 8.28 18.20 8.84
CA ARG A 305 7.01 18.44 8.13
C ARG A 305 6.63 17.19 7.33
N ILE A 306 5.44 16.67 7.57
CA ILE A 306 4.86 15.56 6.84
C ILE A 306 4.04 16.12 5.69
N PHE A 307 4.40 15.78 4.45
CA PHE A 307 3.78 16.34 3.26
C PHE A 307 2.27 16.04 3.22
N ALA A 308 1.89 14.78 3.45
CA ALA A 308 0.49 14.33 3.40
C ALA A 308 -0.41 14.96 4.48
N LEU A 309 0.16 15.46 5.58
CA LEU A 309 -0.57 16.14 6.64
C LEU A 309 -0.37 17.67 6.60
N GLU A 310 0.54 18.17 5.76
CA GLU A 310 0.97 19.57 5.65
C GLU A 310 1.46 20.21 6.96
N LYS A 311 1.75 19.40 7.98
CA LYS A 311 2.16 19.83 9.32
C LYS A 311 3.22 18.94 9.92
N LYS A 312 3.77 19.39 11.07
CA LYS A 312 4.53 18.55 12.00
C LYS A 312 3.58 17.89 12.97
N ILE A 313 3.95 16.73 13.51
CA ILE A 313 3.22 16.07 14.59
C ILE A 313 4.06 16.04 15.86
N TYR A 314 3.38 16.16 16.99
CA TYR A 314 3.99 16.12 18.31
C TYR A 314 3.84 14.70 18.90
N HIS A 315 4.95 14.17 19.42
CA HIS A 315 4.94 12.92 20.19
C HIS A 315 4.94 13.28 21.68
N HIS A 316 3.78 13.14 22.34
CA HIS A 316 3.68 13.39 23.77
C HIS A 316 4.44 12.34 24.60
N ASN A 317 4.76 12.69 25.86
CA ASN A 317 5.41 11.78 26.81
C ASN A 317 4.45 10.66 27.24
#